data_4e0c4d7e6bcfaa3b7e11c9e4a8408f29
#
_entry.id   4e0c4d7e6bcfaa3b7e11c9e4a8408f29
#
_cell.length_a   1.000
_cell.length_b   1.000
_cell.length_c   1.000
_cell.angle_alpha   90.00
_cell.angle_beta   90.00
_cell.angle_gamma   90.00
#
_symmetry.space_group_name_H-M   'P 1'
#
loop_
_entity.id
_entity.type
_entity.pdbx_description
1 polymer ?
#
loop_
_entity_poly.entity_id
_entity_poly.type
_entity_poly.pdbx_seq_one_letter_code
_entity_poly.pdbx_strand_id
1 'polypeptide(L)'
;MKLLIYLIVFSLFLSCSKGDNSSSDYSSSSNSGSSIVSSYSSGQSTGASSSSSSSSSSSSSSSSTNLTELPSGTFVFNVTAQTSSDYIVSVADSNITQSGNDPILRVKEGDELSFNVNASGHPFFLKTTQGTGTNDQIDGVNNNGSDEGTVTWSVPIGSAGTYYYQCSIHGDMVGQIIVEE
;
A
#
# COMPACT_ATOMS: atom_id res chain seq x y z
N MET A 1 -40.26 35.32 -7.47
CA MET A 1 -39.61 36.52 -7.96
C MET A 1 -38.95 37.21 -6.77
N LYS A 2 -37.68 36.89 -6.48
CA LYS A 2 -36.71 37.70 -5.71
C LYS A 2 -35.32 37.09 -5.91
N LEU A 3 -34.61 37.77 -6.84
CA LEU A 3 -33.22 37.53 -7.18
C LEU A 3 -32.36 38.11 -6.05
N LEU A 4 -31.55 37.33 -5.40
CA LEU A 4 -30.53 37.81 -4.45
C LEU A 4 -29.16 37.55 -5.06
N ILE A 5 -28.58 38.63 -5.55
CA ILE A 5 -27.23 38.71 -6.10
C ILE A 5 -26.27 38.78 -4.90
N TYR A 6 -25.39 37.82 -4.77
CA TYR A 6 -24.24 37.86 -3.84
C TYR A 6 -22.97 38.20 -4.64
N LEU A 7 -22.58 39.46 -4.54
CA LEU A 7 -21.26 39.95 -4.95
C LEU A 7 -20.26 39.56 -3.89
N ILE A 8 -19.33 38.64 -4.20
CA ILE A 8 -18.18 38.37 -3.35
C ILE A 8 -16.97 39.05 -3.96
N VAL A 9 -16.45 39.93 -3.16
CA VAL A 9 -15.29 40.76 -3.37
C VAL A 9 -14.02 39.89 -3.43
N PHE A 10 -13.33 40.00 -4.55
CA PHE A 10 -12.02 39.40 -4.78
C PHE A 10 -10.96 40.28 -4.13
N SER A 11 -10.33 39.81 -3.06
CA SER A 11 -9.20 40.49 -2.42
C SER A 11 -7.91 39.81 -2.88
N LEU A 12 -7.20 40.50 -3.77
CA LEU A 12 -5.83 40.19 -4.17
C LEU A 12 -4.87 40.58 -3.03
N PHE A 13 -4.15 39.60 -2.50
CA PHE A 13 -2.91 39.89 -1.79
C PHE A 13 -1.72 39.41 -2.62
N LEU A 14 -1.10 40.37 -3.27
CA LEU A 14 0.22 40.26 -3.87
C LEU A 14 1.23 40.54 -2.76
N SER A 15 2.00 39.56 -2.33
CA SER A 15 3.19 39.78 -1.50
C SER A 15 4.38 39.12 -2.16
N CYS A 16 5.22 40.00 -2.71
CA CYS A 16 6.55 39.70 -3.23
C CYS A 16 7.52 39.81 -2.05
N SER A 17 8.27 38.76 -1.75
CA SER A 17 9.46 38.86 -0.91
C SER A 17 10.62 38.16 -1.56
N LYS A 18 11.65 38.92 -1.86
CA LYS A 18 12.93 38.59 -2.47
C LYS A 18 13.95 38.54 -1.35
N GLY A 19 14.85 37.59 -1.34
CA GLY A 19 15.97 37.47 -0.38
C GLY A 19 16.61 36.10 -0.57
N ASP A 20 17.62 36.05 -1.21
CA ASP A 20 19.09 36.12 -1.18
C ASP A 20 19.73 34.79 -0.72
N ASN A 21 20.36 34.20 -1.67
CA ASN A 21 21.68 33.61 -1.79
C ASN A 21 22.45 33.30 -0.49
N SER A 22 22.79 32.04 -0.27
CA SER A 22 24.03 31.64 0.39
C SER A 22 24.45 30.26 -0.09
N SER A 23 25.50 30.29 -0.88
CA SER A 23 26.37 29.16 -1.21
C SER A 23 27.10 28.71 0.05
N SER A 24 27.19 27.41 0.27
CA SER A 24 28.28 26.84 1.04
C SER A 24 28.68 25.53 0.40
N ASP A 25 29.79 25.59 -0.30
CA ASP A 25 30.63 24.47 -0.68
C ASP A 25 30.98 23.63 0.55
N TYR A 26 30.87 22.34 0.45
CA TYR A 26 31.61 21.44 1.30
C TYR A 26 32.27 20.34 0.49
N SER A 27 33.57 20.39 0.57
CA SER A 27 34.58 19.66 -0.15
C SER A 27 34.57 18.17 0.12
N SER A 28 34.94 17.47 -0.94
CA SER A 28 35.42 16.09 -1.01
C SER A 28 36.43 15.72 0.08
N SER A 29 36.30 14.55 0.64
CA SER A 29 37.47 13.77 1.07
C SER A 29 37.26 12.29 0.77
N SER A 30 38.03 11.87 -0.20
CA SER A 30 38.37 10.51 -0.51
C SER A 30 39.14 9.86 0.65
N ASN A 31 38.76 8.66 1.04
CA ASN A 31 39.67 7.80 1.78
C ASN A 31 39.62 6.38 1.22
N SER A 32 40.71 6.03 0.59
CA SER A 32 41.08 4.73 0.11
C SER A 32 41.78 3.94 1.23
N GLY A 33 41.50 2.65 1.32
CA GLY A 33 42.26 1.71 2.18
C GLY A 33 41.44 0.44 2.35
N SER A 34 41.78 -0.52 1.78
CA SER A 34 42.83 -1.52 1.80
C SER A 34 42.23 -2.91 1.99
N SER A 35 42.50 -3.74 1.02
CA SER A 35 42.26 -5.17 0.93
C SER A 35 42.91 -5.98 2.09
N ILE A 36 42.18 -6.97 2.62
CA ILE A 36 42.81 -8.13 3.25
C ILE A 36 42.14 -9.38 2.69
N VAL A 37 42.94 -10.11 1.94
CA VAL A 37 42.73 -11.49 1.52
C VAL A 37 43.07 -12.40 2.70
N SER A 38 42.23 -13.35 3.04
CA SER A 38 42.64 -14.51 3.85
C SER A 38 41.93 -15.73 3.32
N SER A 39 42.69 -16.49 2.60
CA SER A 39 42.45 -17.88 2.19
C SER A 39 42.74 -18.84 3.34
N TYR A 40 41.87 -19.79 3.58
CA TYR A 40 42.16 -21.11 4.20
C TYR A 40 41.19 -22.13 3.65
N SER A 41 41.61 -22.97 2.79
CA SER A 41 42.18 -24.31 2.87
C SER A 41 41.25 -25.39 3.49
N SER A 42 40.77 -26.19 2.55
CA SER A 42 40.43 -27.63 2.53
C SER A 42 40.52 -28.44 3.84
N GLY A 43 39.44 -29.16 4.09
CA GLY A 43 39.41 -30.32 4.98
C GLY A 43 38.32 -31.28 4.52
N GLN A 44 38.73 -32.29 3.76
CA GLN A 44 37.93 -33.43 3.34
C GLN A 44 38.02 -34.52 4.42
N SER A 45 36.90 -35.02 4.92
CA SER A 45 36.86 -36.31 5.54
C SER A 45 35.55 -37.02 5.24
N THR A 46 35.72 -38.18 4.65
CA THR A 46 34.75 -39.23 4.36
C THR A 46 34.32 -39.92 5.64
N GLY A 47 33.03 -40.20 5.80
CA GLY A 47 32.49 -41.06 6.84
C GLY A 47 31.08 -41.46 6.51
N ALA A 48 30.92 -42.63 5.94
CA ALA A 48 29.64 -43.30 5.78
C ALA A 48 29.18 -43.93 7.09
N SER A 49 27.93 -43.85 7.48
CA SER A 49 27.14 -44.95 8.06
C SER A 49 25.70 -44.55 8.36
N SER A 50 24.83 -45.20 7.63
CA SER A 50 23.59 -45.92 8.01
C SER A 50 22.61 -45.33 9.05
N SER A 51 21.39 -45.13 8.51
CA SER A 51 20.07 -45.55 9.03
C SER A 51 19.65 -45.20 10.46
N SER A 52 18.61 -44.36 10.56
CA SER A 52 17.32 -44.79 11.12
C SER A 52 16.27 -43.71 10.97
N SER A 53 15.19 -44.09 10.37
CA SER A 53 13.91 -43.40 10.28
C SER A 53 13.34 -43.11 11.65
N SER A 54 13.09 -41.85 11.96
CA SER A 54 12.08 -41.46 12.93
C SER A 54 11.42 -40.19 12.40
N SER A 55 10.26 -40.39 11.86
CA SER A 55 9.29 -39.32 11.51
C SER A 55 8.82 -38.65 12.80
N SER A 56 9.41 -37.54 13.14
CA SER A 56 8.83 -36.56 14.05
C SER A 56 8.28 -35.46 13.22
N SER A 57 6.97 -35.50 13.00
CA SER A 57 6.16 -34.39 12.52
C SER A 57 6.21 -33.26 13.54
N SER A 58 7.24 -32.41 13.43
CA SER A 58 7.22 -31.08 14.03
C SER A 58 6.26 -30.22 13.19
N SER A 59 5.02 -30.14 13.67
CA SER A 59 4.11 -29.08 13.30
C SER A 59 4.73 -27.75 13.71
N SER A 60 5.55 -27.18 12.84
CA SER A 60 5.84 -25.77 12.86
C SER A 60 4.52 -25.05 12.57
N SER A 61 3.86 -24.59 13.62
CA SER A 61 2.84 -23.57 13.53
C SER A 61 3.50 -22.28 13.06
N SER A 62 3.73 -22.20 11.75
CA SER A 62 3.83 -20.93 11.09
C SER A 62 2.49 -20.25 11.34
N SER A 63 2.49 -19.16 12.08
CA SER A 63 1.41 -18.21 12.11
C SER A 63 1.29 -17.65 10.71
N SER A 64 0.58 -18.39 9.85
CA SER A 64 0.07 -17.85 8.61
C SER A 64 -0.89 -16.75 9.03
N THR A 65 -0.48 -15.51 8.80
CA THR A 65 -1.44 -14.42 8.63
C THR A 65 -2.48 -14.96 7.66
N ASN A 66 -3.72 -15.16 8.14
CA ASN A 66 -4.81 -15.64 7.33
C ASN A 66 -5.06 -14.62 6.22
N LEU A 67 -4.40 -14.82 5.09
CA LEU A 67 -4.76 -14.19 3.84
C LEU A 67 -6.03 -14.93 3.41
N THR A 68 -7.19 -14.42 3.79
CA THR A 68 -8.46 -15.00 3.38
C THR A 68 -8.64 -14.66 1.91
N GLU A 69 -8.49 -15.68 1.04
CA GLU A 69 -8.88 -15.56 -0.36
C GLU A 69 -10.39 -15.29 -0.40
N LEU A 70 -10.78 -14.23 -1.09
CA LEU A 70 -12.18 -13.92 -1.31
C LEU A 70 -12.73 -14.80 -2.43
N PRO A 71 -13.99 -15.28 -2.36
CA PRO A 71 -14.63 -15.93 -3.50
C PRO A 71 -14.73 -14.92 -4.65
N SER A 72 -14.70 -15.37 -5.91
CA SER A 72 -14.87 -14.47 -7.06
C SER A 72 -16.23 -13.78 -7.03
N GLY A 73 -16.29 -12.50 -7.37
CA GLY A 73 -17.56 -11.77 -7.46
C GLY A 73 -17.49 -10.27 -7.16
N THR A 74 -18.52 -9.80 -6.47
CA THR A 74 -18.64 -8.40 -6.07
C THR A 74 -18.34 -8.27 -4.58
N PHE A 75 -17.42 -7.38 -4.23
CA PHE A 75 -17.00 -7.14 -2.86
C PHE A 75 -17.26 -5.71 -2.44
N VAL A 76 -17.77 -5.55 -1.23
CA VAL A 76 -17.95 -4.25 -0.59
C VAL A 76 -17.05 -4.19 0.64
N PHE A 77 -16.14 -3.23 0.64
CA PHE A 77 -15.25 -2.94 1.75
C PHE A 77 -15.69 -1.66 2.46
N ASN A 78 -15.66 -1.64 3.76
CA ASN A 78 -15.75 -0.41 4.53
C ASN A 78 -14.35 0.05 4.91
N VAL A 79 -14.04 1.30 4.64
CA VAL A 79 -12.73 1.92 4.87
C VAL A 79 -12.91 3.08 5.83
N THR A 80 -12.19 3.04 6.94
CA THR A 80 -12.15 4.12 7.93
C THR A 80 -10.71 4.43 8.31
N ALA A 81 -10.48 5.59 8.93
CA ALA A 81 -9.19 5.97 9.51
C ALA A 81 -9.43 6.57 10.89
N GLN A 82 -8.63 6.17 11.87
CA GLN A 82 -8.65 6.76 13.22
C GLN A 82 -7.38 7.58 13.49
N THR A 83 -6.33 7.27 12.77
CA THR A 83 -5.01 7.92 12.86
C THR A 83 -4.46 8.15 11.46
N SER A 84 -3.31 8.78 11.36
CA SER A 84 -2.56 8.96 10.12
C SER A 84 -1.63 7.79 9.78
N SER A 85 -1.74 6.67 10.50
CA SER A 85 -0.85 5.52 10.33
C SER A 85 -1.46 4.41 9.48
N ASP A 86 -2.79 4.20 9.60
CA ASP A 86 -3.44 3.04 8.99
C ASP A 86 -4.85 3.35 8.48
N TYR A 87 -5.26 2.69 7.41
CA TYR A 87 -6.67 2.47 7.11
C TYR A 87 -7.17 1.22 7.84
N ILE A 88 -8.34 1.31 8.43
CA ILE A 88 -9.07 0.13 8.92
C ILE A 88 -9.99 -0.29 7.79
N VAL A 89 -9.68 -1.43 7.18
CA VAL A 89 -10.48 -1.99 6.08
C VAL A 89 -11.17 -3.25 6.55
N SER A 90 -12.46 -3.36 6.28
CA SER A 90 -13.26 -4.54 6.60
C SER A 90 -14.18 -4.91 5.43
N VAL A 91 -14.42 -6.20 5.21
CA VAL A 91 -15.41 -6.66 4.25
C VAL A 91 -16.79 -6.48 4.83
N ALA A 92 -17.72 -5.91 4.05
CA ALA A 92 -19.09 -5.65 4.50
C ALA A 92 -19.97 -6.92 4.53
N ASP A 93 -19.50 -8.06 3.99
CA ASP A 93 -20.22 -9.33 4.04
C ASP A 93 -20.07 -9.97 5.42
N SER A 94 -21.21 -10.29 6.05
CA SER A 94 -21.27 -10.90 7.37
C SER A 94 -20.68 -12.33 7.45
N ASN A 95 -20.43 -12.98 6.33
CA ASN A 95 -19.85 -14.32 6.26
C ASN A 95 -18.32 -14.30 6.09
N ILE A 96 -17.74 -13.14 5.81
CA ILE A 96 -16.31 -12.97 5.60
C ILE A 96 -15.82 -11.91 6.61
N THR A 97 -15.19 -12.37 7.68
CA THR A 97 -14.60 -11.49 8.69
C THR A 97 -13.14 -11.22 8.33
N GLN A 98 -12.89 -10.25 7.47
CA GLN A 98 -11.57 -9.70 7.29
C GLN A 98 -11.60 -8.24 7.72
N SER A 99 -10.92 -7.91 8.80
CA SER A 99 -10.74 -6.54 9.22
C SER A 99 -9.36 -6.38 9.83
N GLY A 100 -8.77 -5.23 9.65
CA GLY A 100 -7.45 -4.94 10.21
C GLY A 100 -6.95 -3.59 9.77
N ASN A 101 -5.76 -3.27 10.25
CA ASN A 101 -5.01 -2.11 9.84
C ASN A 101 -4.24 -2.48 8.55
N ASP A 102 -4.51 -1.76 7.49
CA ASP A 102 -3.91 -1.94 6.16
C ASP A 102 -3.82 -3.42 5.71
N PRO A 103 -4.93 -4.22 5.79
CA PRO A 103 -4.88 -5.63 5.46
C PRO A 103 -4.56 -5.86 3.98
N ILE A 104 -3.93 -6.99 3.68
CA ILE A 104 -3.75 -7.43 2.29
C ILE A 104 -5.08 -7.98 1.80
N LEU A 105 -5.60 -7.39 0.72
CA LEU A 105 -6.81 -7.86 0.04
C LEU A 105 -6.41 -8.79 -1.10
N ARG A 106 -7.03 -9.97 -1.19
CA ARG A 106 -6.86 -10.91 -2.31
C ARG A 106 -8.15 -10.98 -3.09
N VAL A 107 -8.06 -10.69 -4.36
CA VAL A 107 -9.19 -10.63 -5.30
C VAL A 107 -8.80 -11.30 -6.61
N LYS A 108 -9.76 -11.53 -7.50
CA LYS A 108 -9.52 -12.15 -8.81
C LYS A 108 -9.78 -11.17 -9.94
N GLU A 109 -9.21 -11.48 -11.08
CA GLU A 109 -9.56 -10.81 -12.32
C GLU A 109 -11.07 -10.95 -12.60
N GLY A 110 -11.68 -9.86 -13.02
CA GLY A 110 -13.13 -9.79 -13.25
C GLY A 110 -13.96 -9.46 -12.00
N ASP A 111 -13.36 -9.32 -10.84
CA ASP A 111 -14.07 -8.91 -9.63
C ASP A 111 -14.48 -7.44 -9.68
N GLU A 112 -15.60 -7.14 -9.03
CA GLU A 112 -16.10 -5.77 -8.84
C GLU A 112 -15.88 -5.34 -7.39
N LEU A 113 -15.04 -4.34 -7.20
CA LEU A 113 -14.69 -3.84 -5.87
C LEU A 113 -15.36 -2.51 -5.60
N SER A 114 -15.96 -2.38 -4.42
CA SER A 114 -16.54 -1.13 -3.91
C SER A 114 -15.96 -0.84 -2.53
N PHE A 115 -15.36 0.32 -2.36
CA PHE A 115 -14.81 0.78 -1.09
C PHE A 115 -15.68 1.93 -0.58
N ASN A 116 -16.44 1.69 0.49
CA ASN A 116 -17.18 2.71 1.20
C ASN A 116 -16.22 3.45 2.13
N VAL A 117 -15.71 4.57 1.67
CA VAL A 117 -14.70 5.36 2.39
C VAL A 117 -15.39 6.32 3.33
N ASN A 118 -14.99 6.29 4.61
CA ASN A 118 -15.34 7.26 5.64
C ASN A 118 -14.07 7.56 6.44
N ALA A 119 -13.15 8.28 5.80
CA ALA A 119 -11.82 8.55 6.30
C ALA A 119 -11.45 10.02 6.06
N SER A 120 -12.28 10.93 6.57
CA SER A 120 -12.15 12.38 6.33
C SER A 120 -10.74 12.89 6.59
N GLY A 121 -10.18 13.62 5.62
CA GLY A 121 -8.80 14.10 5.62
C GLY A 121 -7.74 13.06 5.21
N HIS A 122 -8.16 11.85 4.80
CA HIS A 122 -7.28 10.77 4.34
C HIS A 122 -7.72 10.28 2.95
N PRO A 123 -7.37 10.99 1.85
CA PRO A 123 -7.78 10.62 0.50
C PRO A 123 -7.31 9.20 0.13
N PHE A 124 -8.27 8.33 -0.21
CA PHE A 124 -8.05 6.91 -0.49
C PHE A 124 -7.87 6.68 -1.99
N PHE A 125 -6.65 6.35 -2.38
CA PHE A 125 -6.29 6.07 -3.77
C PHE A 125 -6.02 4.59 -4.00
N LEU A 126 -6.49 4.06 -5.14
CA LEU A 126 -6.02 2.80 -5.70
C LEU A 126 -4.89 3.10 -6.69
N LYS A 127 -3.73 2.44 -6.52
CA LYS A 127 -2.47 2.77 -7.20
C LYS A 127 -1.75 1.53 -7.71
N THR A 128 -0.96 1.72 -8.76
CA THR A 128 -0.08 0.68 -9.31
C THR A 128 1.23 0.56 -8.56
N THR A 129 1.67 1.63 -7.86
CA THR A 129 2.88 1.66 -7.03
C THR A 129 2.61 2.38 -5.72
N GLN A 130 3.36 2.04 -4.68
CA GLN A 130 3.30 2.73 -3.39
C GLN A 130 3.86 4.15 -3.51
N GLY A 131 3.31 5.06 -2.73
CA GLY A 131 3.82 6.43 -2.59
C GLY A 131 2.72 7.44 -2.35
N THR A 132 3.05 8.49 -1.61
CA THR A 132 2.17 9.63 -1.40
C THR A 132 1.94 10.44 -2.68
N GLY A 133 1.00 11.35 -2.64
CA GLY A 133 0.59 12.14 -3.80
C GLY A 133 -0.41 11.39 -4.69
N THR A 134 -0.69 11.96 -5.84
CA THR A 134 -1.77 11.53 -6.74
C THR A 134 -1.27 10.86 -8.02
N ASN A 135 0.01 10.48 -8.07
CA ASN A 135 0.58 9.74 -9.20
C ASN A 135 0.24 8.25 -9.12
N ASP A 136 0.50 7.54 -10.22
CA ASP A 136 0.41 6.08 -10.31
C ASP A 136 -0.98 5.51 -9.97
N GLN A 137 -2.03 6.27 -10.25
CA GLN A 137 -3.40 5.81 -10.07
C GLN A 137 -3.72 4.68 -11.05
N ILE A 138 -4.57 3.74 -10.60
CA ILE A 138 -5.12 2.72 -11.48
C ILE A 138 -6.14 3.38 -12.43
N ASP A 139 -6.00 3.15 -13.71
CA ASP A 139 -6.95 3.62 -14.70
C ASP A 139 -8.31 2.92 -14.55
N GLY A 140 -9.39 3.65 -14.78
CA GLY A 140 -10.75 3.10 -14.70
C GLY A 140 -11.33 2.97 -13.29
N VAL A 141 -10.64 3.45 -12.27
CA VAL A 141 -11.19 3.56 -10.92
C VAL A 141 -12.08 4.79 -10.83
N ASN A 142 -13.34 4.61 -10.41
CA ASN A 142 -14.24 5.73 -10.18
C ASN A 142 -14.03 6.34 -8.79
N ASN A 143 -14.11 7.66 -8.69
CA ASN A 143 -13.93 8.46 -7.48
C ASN A 143 -12.60 8.19 -6.75
N ASN A 144 -11.55 7.83 -7.50
CA ASN A 144 -10.24 7.55 -6.94
C ASN A 144 -9.71 8.78 -6.18
N GLY A 145 -9.33 8.59 -4.91
CA GLY A 145 -8.87 9.66 -4.03
C GLY A 145 -9.97 10.32 -3.18
N SER A 146 -11.17 9.78 -3.15
CA SER A 146 -12.18 10.22 -2.18
C SER A 146 -11.75 9.90 -0.75
N ASP A 147 -12.00 10.81 0.17
CA ASP A 147 -11.88 10.58 1.62
C ASP A 147 -13.25 10.31 2.27
N GLU A 148 -14.34 10.59 1.54
CA GLU A 148 -15.72 10.26 1.89
C GLU A 148 -16.49 9.85 0.64
N GLY A 149 -17.23 8.73 0.70
CA GLY A 149 -18.04 8.21 -0.40
C GLY A 149 -17.59 6.84 -0.89
N THR A 150 -17.96 6.47 -2.12
CA THR A 150 -17.66 5.15 -2.67
C THR A 150 -16.64 5.25 -3.80
N VAL A 151 -15.52 4.54 -3.65
CA VAL A 151 -14.52 4.29 -4.70
C VAL A 151 -14.79 2.92 -5.30
N THR A 152 -14.86 2.80 -6.64
CA THR A 152 -15.14 1.52 -7.30
C THR A 152 -14.10 1.17 -8.35
N TRP A 153 -13.79 -0.12 -8.45
CA TRP A 153 -12.86 -0.67 -9.42
C TRP A 153 -13.37 -2.00 -9.96
N SER A 154 -13.60 -2.07 -11.28
CA SER A 154 -13.80 -3.33 -11.99
C SER A 154 -12.42 -3.87 -12.35
N VAL A 155 -12.02 -4.97 -11.75
CA VAL A 155 -10.69 -5.56 -11.95
C VAL A 155 -10.60 -6.12 -13.38
N PRO A 156 -9.71 -5.60 -14.25
CA PRO A 156 -9.66 -6.06 -15.62
C PRO A 156 -9.15 -7.51 -15.74
N ILE A 157 -9.64 -8.25 -16.73
CA ILE A 157 -9.03 -9.53 -17.12
C ILE A 157 -7.64 -9.28 -17.71
N GLY A 158 -6.65 -10.06 -17.30
CA GLY A 158 -5.24 -9.90 -17.67
C GLY A 158 -4.49 -8.89 -16.80
N SER A 159 -5.04 -8.55 -15.63
CA SER A 159 -4.44 -7.61 -14.68
C SER A 159 -3.87 -8.27 -13.42
N ALA A 160 -3.64 -9.58 -13.44
CA ALA A 160 -3.04 -10.26 -12.30
C ALA A 160 -1.74 -9.57 -11.86
N GLY A 161 -1.62 -9.33 -10.55
CA GLY A 161 -0.49 -8.56 -10.03
C GLY A 161 -0.74 -7.98 -8.65
N THR A 162 0.17 -7.10 -8.23
CA THR A 162 0.07 -6.40 -6.95
C THR A 162 -0.23 -4.93 -7.17
N TYR A 163 -1.27 -4.47 -6.53
CA TYR A 163 -1.73 -3.09 -6.49
C TYR A 163 -1.79 -2.61 -5.03
N TYR A 164 -2.09 -1.36 -4.83
CA TYR A 164 -2.05 -0.74 -3.51
C TYR A 164 -3.27 0.17 -3.30
N TYR A 165 -3.77 0.20 -2.08
CA TYR A 165 -4.56 1.33 -1.63
C TYR A 165 -3.68 2.19 -0.70
N GLN A 166 -3.74 3.51 -0.89
CA GLN A 166 -2.78 4.42 -0.26
C GLN A 166 -3.40 5.77 0.02
N CYS A 167 -3.10 6.34 1.18
CA CYS A 167 -3.36 7.75 1.45
C CYS A 167 -2.39 8.64 0.67
N SER A 168 -2.91 9.67 0.00
CA SER A 168 -2.05 10.60 -0.74
C SER A 168 -1.18 11.49 0.16
N ILE A 169 -1.50 11.60 1.44
CA ILE A 169 -0.86 12.52 2.38
C ILE A 169 0.09 11.77 3.33
N HIS A 170 -0.29 10.55 3.76
CA HIS A 170 0.43 9.80 4.79
C HIS A 170 1.06 8.53 4.20
N GLY A 171 2.38 8.43 4.29
CA GLY A 171 3.15 7.35 3.65
C GLY A 171 2.93 5.97 4.27
N ASP A 172 2.63 5.92 5.56
CA ASP A 172 2.45 4.67 6.31
C ASP A 172 1.05 4.06 6.11
N MET A 173 0.05 4.87 5.70
CA MET A 173 -1.31 4.40 5.40
C MET A 173 -1.35 3.74 4.01
N VAL A 174 -0.89 2.51 3.92
CA VAL A 174 -0.79 1.74 2.68
C VAL A 174 -1.04 0.26 2.89
N GLY A 175 -1.94 -0.32 2.11
CA GLY A 175 -2.12 -1.76 2.04
C GLY A 175 -2.04 -2.27 0.61
N GLN A 176 -2.03 -3.59 0.47
CA GLN A 176 -1.88 -4.27 -0.82
C GLN A 176 -3.20 -4.85 -1.29
N ILE A 177 -3.39 -4.86 -2.61
CA ILE A 177 -4.42 -5.62 -3.30
C ILE A 177 -3.69 -6.60 -4.23
N ILE A 178 -3.81 -7.88 -3.96
CA ILE A 178 -3.24 -8.94 -4.81
C ILE A 178 -4.36 -9.43 -5.70
N VAL A 179 -4.18 -9.22 -7.01
CA VAL A 179 -5.09 -9.72 -8.04
C VAL A 179 -4.55 -11.05 -8.55
N GLU A 180 -5.35 -12.10 -8.44
CA GLU A 180 -5.07 -13.46 -8.90
C GLU A 180 -5.85 -13.74 -10.21
N GLU A 181 -5.41 -14.74 -11.01
CA GLU A 181 -6.08 -15.19 -12.24
C GLU A 181 -7.43 -15.86 -11.96
#